data_46b6f3304dedde50ddf5d9fa40b4f394
#
_entry.id   46b6f3304dedde50ddf5d9fa40b4f394
#
_cell.length_a   1.000
_cell.length_b   1.000
_cell.length_c   1.000
_cell.angle_alpha   90.00
_cell.angle_beta   90.00
_cell.angle_gamma   90.00
#
_symmetry.space_group_name_H-M   'P 1'
#
loop_
_entity.id
_entity.type
_entity.pdbx_description
1 polymer ?
#
loop_
_entity_poly.entity_id
_entity_poly.type
_entity_poly.pdbx_seq_one_letter_code
_entity_poly.pdbx_strand_id
1 'polypeptide(L)'
;MPTGLTAGGVRSDNEAKYRSRNPVVRHLVGRFLSRVATVVESARPHRVLEVGCGEGIVLEFLARRVPGARLGGLELDLAALARAQDRCPGMPLVRGDVCALPFESQAFDLVLCLEVLEHLPEPARALREIRRVARRDCLLSVPHEPFFRLGNALRGQHLRRLGDPEDHLQHWGARDFTAFCAEHVTVRSRTLAFPWLLVHGTV
;
A
#
# COMPACT_ATOMS: atom_id res chain seq x y z
N MET A 1 2.84 -34.72 8.48
CA MET A 1 3.54 -33.65 9.21
C MET A 1 4.02 -32.65 8.16
N PRO A 2 3.36 -31.53 7.92
CA PRO A 2 3.97 -30.45 7.12
C PRO A 2 4.74 -29.54 8.05
N THR A 3 6.00 -29.39 7.73
CA THR A 3 7.02 -28.56 8.37
C THR A 3 6.65 -27.08 8.32
N GLY A 4 6.73 -26.47 9.50
CA GLY A 4 6.39 -25.07 9.70
C GLY A 4 7.25 -24.12 8.85
N LEU A 5 6.60 -23.27 8.12
CA LEU A 5 7.15 -22.03 7.60
C LEU A 5 7.30 -21.08 8.80
N THR A 6 8.53 -20.88 9.24
CA THR A 6 8.90 -19.80 10.17
C THR A 6 8.61 -18.47 9.48
N ALA A 7 7.65 -17.73 10.02
CA ALA A 7 7.42 -16.35 9.66
C ALA A 7 8.66 -15.53 10.07
N GLY A 8 9.61 -15.41 9.16
CA GLY A 8 10.64 -14.38 9.21
C GLY A 8 9.96 -13.03 9.03
N GLY A 9 9.75 -12.30 10.12
CA GLY A 9 9.16 -10.98 10.07
C GLY A 9 10.03 -10.06 9.23
N VAL A 10 9.59 -9.76 8.02
CA VAL A 10 10.15 -8.71 7.19
C VAL A 10 9.87 -7.40 7.95
N ARG A 11 10.92 -6.81 8.54
CA ARG A 11 10.82 -5.45 9.09
C ARG A 11 10.62 -4.53 7.91
N SER A 12 9.39 -4.10 7.68
CA SER A 12 9.13 -3.08 6.67
C SER A 12 9.82 -1.79 7.14
N ASP A 13 10.84 -1.36 6.40
CA ASP A 13 11.57 -0.10 6.64
C ASP A 13 10.77 1.11 6.13
N ASN A 14 9.43 0.96 6.10
CA ASN A 14 8.52 1.96 5.58
C ASN A 14 8.58 3.26 6.38
N GLU A 15 8.72 3.18 7.69
CA GLU A 15 8.81 4.38 8.54
C GLU A 15 10.02 5.26 8.21
N ALA A 16 11.15 4.67 7.82
CA ALA A 16 12.37 5.41 7.48
C ALA A 16 12.18 6.38 6.31
N LYS A 17 11.42 6.01 5.28
CA LYS A 17 11.15 6.91 4.14
C LYS A 17 10.28 8.11 4.56
N TYR A 18 9.30 7.89 5.43
CA TYR A 18 8.40 8.95 5.90
C TYR A 18 9.05 9.89 6.93
N ARG A 19 10.03 9.41 7.72
CA ARG A 19 10.82 10.19 8.68
C ARG A 19 12.11 10.77 8.11
N SER A 20 12.38 10.58 6.84
CA SER A 20 13.61 11.04 6.20
C SER A 20 13.81 12.54 6.36
N ARG A 21 15.03 12.94 6.76
CA ARG A 21 15.44 14.35 6.79
C ARG A 21 15.88 14.88 5.41
N ASN A 22 16.08 13.98 4.44
CA ASN A 22 16.47 14.37 3.09
C ASN A 22 15.30 15.12 2.40
N PRO A 23 15.51 16.37 1.96
CA PRO A 23 14.45 17.19 1.36
C PRO A 23 13.86 16.56 0.08
N VAL A 24 14.67 15.86 -0.70
CA VAL A 24 14.22 15.17 -1.92
C VAL A 24 13.25 14.03 -1.55
N VAL A 25 13.63 13.20 -0.58
CA VAL A 25 12.76 12.09 -0.13
C VAL A 25 11.45 12.64 0.44
N ARG A 26 11.52 13.67 1.27
CA ARG A 26 10.32 14.34 1.81
C ARG A 26 9.41 14.89 0.72
N HIS A 27 9.99 15.50 -0.31
CA HIS A 27 9.22 16.01 -1.44
C HIS A 27 8.51 14.89 -2.20
N LEU A 28 9.22 13.79 -2.49
CA LEU A 28 8.67 12.63 -3.21
C LEU A 28 7.54 11.98 -2.41
N VAL A 29 7.75 11.73 -1.12
CA VAL A 29 6.74 11.18 -0.21
C VAL A 29 5.53 12.11 -0.10
N GLY A 30 5.75 13.42 0.03
CA GLY A 30 4.67 14.41 0.07
C GLY A 30 3.82 14.40 -1.21
N ARG A 31 4.45 14.26 -2.38
CA ARG A 31 3.74 14.10 -3.66
C ARG A 31 2.91 12.81 -3.71
N PHE A 32 3.49 11.70 -3.25
CA PHE A 32 2.77 10.43 -3.17
C PHE A 32 1.52 10.55 -2.30
N LEU A 33 1.67 11.02 -1.06
CA LEU A 33 0.55 11.20 -0.13
C LEU A 33 -0.52 12.16 -0.69
N SER A 34 -0.10 13.25 -1.36
CA SER A 34 -1.03 14.18 -1.99
C SER A 34 -1.82 13.52 -3.12
N ARG A 35 -1.20 12.64 -3.91
CA ARG A 35 -1.91 11.89 -4.97
C ARG A 35 -2.90 10.89 -4.38
N VAL A 36 -2.51 10.17 -3.33
CA VAL A 36 -3.43 9.29 -2.60
C VAL A 36 -4.64 10.10 -2.09
N ALA A 37 -4.40 11.22 -1.39
CA ALA A 37 -5.47 12.08 -0.90
C ALA A 37 -6.39 12.58 -2.00
N THR A 38 -5.86 13.02 -3.15
CA THR A 38 -6.67 13.48 -4.29
C THR A 38 -7.65 12.41 -4.77
N VAL A 39 -7.22 11.15 -4.84
CA VAL A 39 -8.12 10.05 -5.23
C VAL A 39 -9.18 9.82 -4.17
N VAL A 40 -8.80 9.77 -2.89
CA VAL A 40 -9.74 9.56 -1.78
C VAL A 40 -10.77 10.70 -1.71
N GLU A 41 -10.32 11.95 -1.79
CA GLU A 41 -11.19 13.15 -1.80
C GLU A 41 -12.19 13.12 -2.98
N SER A 42 -11.71 12.73 -4.17
CA SER A 42 -12.55 12.64 -5.38
C SER A 42 -13.58 11.52 -5.31
N ALA A 43 -13.22 10.38 -4.75
CA ALA A 43 -14.09 9.22 -4.57
C ALA A 43 -15.19 9.45 -3.51
N ARG A 44 -14.99 10.40 -2.57
CA ARG A 44 -15.92 10.72 -1.47
C ARG A 44 -16.43 9.47 -0.75
N PRO A 45 -15.56 8.58 -0.26
CA PRO A 45 -16.00 7.36 0.40
C PRO A 45 -16.50 7.63 1.82
N HIS A 46 -17.49 6.86 2.27
CA HIS A 46 -17.86 6.84 3.69
C HIS A 46 -17.00 5.89 4.51
N ARG A 47 -16.63 4.74 3.91
CA ARG A 47 -15.80 3.71 4.56
C ARG A 47 -14.57 3.44 3.72
N VAL A 48 -13.40 3.59 4.32
CA VAL A 48 -12.10 3.34 3.69
C VAL A 48 -11.34 2.29 4.50
N LEU A 49 -10.83 1.28 3.83
CA LEU A 49 -9.89 0.32 4.40
C LEU A 49 -8.52 0.50 3.75
N GLU A 50 -7.46 0.58 4.54
CA GLU A 50 -6.08 0.41 4.08
C GLU A 50 -5.61 -1.00 4.45
N VAL A 51 -5.28 -1.84 3.46
CA VAL A 51 -4.70 -3.17 3.65
C VAL A 51 -3.19 -3.08 3.55
N GLY A 52 -2.48 -3.65 4.55
CA GLY A 52 -1.05 -3.44 4.74
C GLY A 52 -0.75 -2.01 5.22
N CYS A 53 -1.49 -1.53 6.24
CA CYS A 53 -1.38 -0.14 6.68
C CYS A 53 -0.06 0.18 7.43
N GLY A 54 0.78 -0.82 7.69
CA GLY A 54 2.04 -0.65 8.39
C GLY A 54 1.86 0.07 9.72
N GLU A 55 2.64 1.12 9.95
CA GLU A 55 2.60 1.96 11.14
C GLU A 55 1.50 3.04 11.11
N GLY A 56 0.54 2.98 10.17
CA GLY A 56 -0.61 3.87 10.10
C GLY A 56 -0.34 5.29 9.60
N ILE A 57 0.77 5.53 8.91
CA ILE A 57 1.18 6.88 8.47
C ILE A 57 0.21 7.46 7.45
N VAL A 58 -0.22 6.66 6.47
CA VAL A 58 -1.18 7.09 5.46
C VAL A 58 -2.55 7.31 6.07
N LEU A 59 -2.97 6.44 6.99
CA LEU A 59 -4.23 6.58 7.74
C LEU A 59 -4.26 7.88 8.56
N GLU A 60 -3.18 8.18 9.31
CA GLU A 60 -3.06 9.44 10.05
C GLU A 60 -3.15 10.66 9.13
N PHE A 61 -2.47 10.60 7.99
CA PHE A 61 -2.50 11.67 7.00
C PHE A 61 -3.90 11.86 6.42
N LEU A 62 -4.59 10.78 6.05
CA LEU A 62 -5.94 10.82 5.48
C LEU A 62 -6.98 11.26 6.50
N ALA A 63 -6.85 10.90 7.78
CA ALA A 63 -7.77 11.33 8.83
C ALA A 63 -7.89 12.86 8.93
N ARG A 64 -6.82 13.58 8.63
CA ARG A 64 -6.79 15.05 8.60
C ARG A 64 -7.39 15.64 7.31
N ARG A 65 -7.37 14.86 6.22
CA ARG A 65 -7.77 15.33 4.88
C ARG A 65 -9.22 15.01 4.55
N VAL A 66 -9.73 13.90 5.07
CA VAL A 66 -11.09 13.40 4.80
C VAL A 66 -11.84 13.11 6.09
N PRO A 67 -12.11 14.13 6.94
CA PRO A 67 -12.67 13.94 8.28
C PRO A 67 -14.08 13.32 8.27
N GLY A 68 -14.77 13.33 7.13
CA GLY A 68 -16.09 12.69 6.96
C GLY A 68 -16.03 11.19 6.65
N ALA A 69 -14.87 10.63 6.35
CA ALA A 69 -14.70 9.21 6.07
C ALA A 69 -14.36 8.42 7.34
N ARG A 70 -14.93 7.22 7.46
CA ARG A 70 -14.53 6.24 8.48
C ARG A 70 -13.37 5.44 7.94
N LEU A 71 -12.18 5.68 8.50
CA LEU A 71 -10.95 5.01 8.12
C LEU A 71 -10.72 3.79 9.02
N GLY A 72 -10.13 2.74 8.45
CA GLY A 72 -9.65 1.58 9.19
C GLY A 72 -8.46 0.95 8.48
N GLY A 73 -7.71 0.11 9.17
CA GLY A 73 -6.52 -0.54 8.64
C GLY A 73 -6.45 -2.02 8.97
N LEU A 74 -5.73 -2.75 8.11
CA LEU A 74 -5.37 -4.13 8.33
C LEU A 74 -3.86 -4.28 8.13
N GLU A 75 -3.20 -4.95 9.09
CA GLU A 75 -1.75 -5.19 9.05
C GLU A 75 -1.44 -6.59 9.58
N LEU A 76 -0.49 -7.27 8.95
CA LEU A 76 -0.06 -8.61 9.35
C LEU A 76 0.97 -8.59 10.48
N ASP A 77 1.93 -7.64 10.41
CA ASP A 77 3.00 -7.50 11.39
C ASP A 77 2.48 -6.84 12.69
N LEU A 78 2.60 -7.57 13.79
CA LEU A 78 2.11 -7.10 15.09
C LEU A 78 2.84 -5.85 15.60
N ALA A 79 4.13 -5.71 15.31
CA ALA A 79 4.89 -4.56 15.78
C ALA A 79 4.52 -3.29 15.01
N ALA A 80 4.29 -3.40 13.70
CA ALA A 80 3.76 -2.31 12.89
C ALA A 80 2.34 -1.93 13.31
N LEU A 81 1.47 -2.92 13.53
CA LEU A 81 0.10 -2.71 13.99
C LEU A 81 0.04 -2.00 15.34
N ALA A 82 0.90 -2.36 16.29
CA ALA A 82 0.98 -1.68 17.59
C ALA A 82 1.35 -0.19 17.42
N ARG A 83 2.35 0.10 16.57
CA ARG A 83 2.72 1.49 16.25
C ARG A 83 1.59 2.25 15.55
N ALA A 84 0.81 1.57 14.71
CA ALA A 84 -0.38 2.17 14.08
C ALA A 84 -1.45 2.51 15.11
N GLN A 85 -1.67 1.65 16.11
CA GLN A 85 -2.61 1.91 17.22
C GLN A 85 -2.22 3.15 18.03
N ASP A 86 -0.92 3.30 18.33
CA ASP A 86 -0.40 4.48 19.02
C ASP A 86 -0.56 5.76 18.18
N ARG A 87 -0.36 5.66 16.86
CA ARG A 87 -0.46 6.78 15.92
C ARG A 87 -1.89 7.22 15.63
N CYS A 88 -2.80 6.27 15.54
CA CYS A 88 -4.20 6.47 15.15
C CYS A 88 -5.14 6.01 16.28
N PRO A 89 -5.12 6.65 17.46
CA PRO A 89 -5.93 6.22 18.61
C PRO A 89 -7.43 6.25 18.27
N GLY A 90 -8.11 5.16 18.59
CA GLY A 90 -9.54 5.00 18.33
C GLY A 90 -9.92 4.62 16.90
N MET A 91 -8.96 4.51 15.97
CA MET A 91 -9.21 4.00 14.63
C MET A 91 -9.31 2.48 14.64
N PRO A 92 -10.29 1.87 13.94
CA PRO A 92 -10.39 0.41 13.82
C PRO A 92 -9.17 -0.16 13.08
N LEU A 93 -8.33 -0.91 13.78
CA LEU A 93 -7.16 -1.58 13.23
C LEU A 93 -7.24 -3.08 13.54
N VAL A 94 -7.06 -3.91 12.52
CA VAL A 94 -7.22 -5.35 12.60
C VAL A 94 -5.94 -6.06 12.15
N ARG A 95 -5.53 -7.09 12.88
CA ARG A 95 -4.48 -7.98 12.38
C ARG A 95 -5.05 -8.93 11.34
N GLY A 96 -4.42 -9.03 10.16
CA GLY A 96 -4.87 -9.94 9.12
C GLY A 96 -3.93 -10.03 7.93
N ASP A 97 -4.21 -11.05 7.09
CA ASP A 97 -3.52 -11.28 5.83
C ASP A 97 -4.35 -10.64 4.70
N VAL A 98 -3.71 -9.86 3.85
CA VAL A 98 -4.35 -9.25 2.66
C VAL A 98 -4.88 -10.30 1.68
N CYS A 99 -4.30 -11.50 1.67
CA CYS A 99 -4.76 -12.63 0.86
C CYS A 99 -5.97 -13.38 1.44
N ALA A 100 -6.46 -12.99 2.65
CA ALA A 100 -7.61 -13.60 3.33
C ALA A 100 -8.26 -12.56 4.26
N LEU A 101 -8.89 -11.54 3.68
CA LEU A 101 -9.45 -10.41 4.41
C LEU A 101 -10.64 -10.82 5.28
N PRO A 102 -10.62 -10.54 6.60
CA PRO A 102 -11.68 -10.96 7.53
C PRO A 102 -12.90 -10.02 7.50
N PHE A 103 -13.29 -9.59 6.32
CA PHE A 103 -14.41 -8.67 6.11
C PHE A 103 -15.42 -9.25 5.12
N GLU A 104 -16.66 -8.82 5.26
CA GLU A 104 -17.72 -9.16 4.31
C GLU A 104 -17.47 -8.53 2.94
N SER A 105 -18.08 -9.11 1.90
CA SER A 105 -18.05 -8.55 0.55
C SER A 105 -18.67 -7.15 0.54
N GLN A 106 -18.08 -6.23 -0.23
CA GLN A 106 -18.57 -4.85 -0.41
C GLN A 106 -18.69 -4.05 0.90
N ALA A 107 -17.87 -4.37 1.91
CA ALA A 107 -17.90 -3.70 3.22
C ALA A 107 -17.36 -2.26 3.18
N PHE A 108 -16.50 -1.92 2.19
CA PHE A 108 -15.83 -0.63 2.10
C PHE A 108 -16.08 0.05 0.76
N ASP A 109 -16.33 1.36 0.77
CA ASP A 109 -16.51 2.13 -0.47
C ASP A 109 -15.21 2.24 -1.26
N LEU A 110 -14.08 2.33 -0.57
CA LEU A 110 -12.74 2.41 -1.14
C LEU A 110 -11.77 1.53 -0.35
N VAL A 111 -10.97 0.73 -1.05
CA VAL A 111 -9.86 -0.04 -0.47
C VAL A 111 -8.53 0.49 -1.00
N LEU A 112 -7.62 0.81 -0.09
CA LEU A 112 -6.25 1.20 -0.39
C LEU A 112 -5.33 0.00 -0.19
N CYS A 113 -4.42 -0.25 -1.14
CA CYS A 113 -3.35 -1.24 -1.04
C CYS A 113 -2.07 -0.58 -1.59
N LEU A 114 -1.28 -0.03 -0.68
CA LEU A 114 -0.18 0.87 -1.02
C LEU A 114 1.15 0.25 -0.60
N GLU A 115 2.01 -0.06 -1.58
CA GLU A 115 3.34 -0.65 -1.34
C GLU A 115 3.27 -2.00 -0.59
N VAL A 116 2.40 -2.89 -1.06
CA VAL A 116 2.16 -4.22 -0.47
C VAL A 116 2.31 -5.33 -1.50
N LEU A 117 1.77 -5.14 -2.71
CA LEU A 117 1.67 -6.20 -3.72
C LEU A 117 3.03 -6.73 -4.16
N GLU A 118 4.06 -5.88 -4.16
CA GLU A 118 5.45 -6.25 -4.50
C GLU A 118 6.08 -7.26 -3.53
N HIS A 119 5.57 -7.33 -2.31
CA HIS A 119 6.05 -8.26 -1.27
C HIS A 119 5.32 -9.61 -1.28
N LEU A 120 4.26 -9.74 -2.07
CA LEU A 120 3.43 -10.94 -2.04
C LEU A 120 3.88 -11.99 -3.07
N PRO A 121 3.96 -13.27 -2.67
CA PRO A 121 4.17 -14.35 -3.62
C PRO A 121 2.99 -14.55 -4.59
N GLU A 122 1.76 -14.27 -4.13
CA GLU A 122 0.51 -14.43 -4.90
C GLU A 122 -0.30 -13.13 -4.93
N PRO A 123 0.17 -12.03 -5.59
CA PRO A 123 -0.52 -10.74 -5.57
C PRO A 123 -1.93 -10.78 -6.18
N ALA A 124 -2.19 -11.69 -7.11
CA ALA A 124 -3.52 -11.90 -7.68
C ALA A 124 -4.54 -12.36 -6.63
N ARG A 125 -4.12 -13.11 -5.60
CA ARG A 125 -4.99 -13.50 -4.49
C ARG A 125 -5.40 -12.29 -3.65
N ALA A 126 -4.46 -11.41 -3.36
CA ALA A 126 -4.75 -10.15 -2.68
C ALA A 126 -5.72 -9.27 -3.47
N LEU A 127 -5.52 -9.14 -4.81
CA LEU A 127 -6.44 -8.35 -5.64
C LEU A 127 -7.86 -8.93 -5.68
N ARG A 128 -8.01 -10.27 -5.68
CA ARG A 128 -9.34 -10.88 -5.57
C ARG A 128 -10.05 -10.53 -4.25
N GLU A 129 -9.31 -10.55 -3.13
CA GLU A 129 -9.85 -10.17 -1.83
C GLU A 129 -10.17 -8.66 -1.76
N ILE A 130 -9.27 -7.80 -2.26
CA ILE A 130 -9.50 -6.35 -2.35
C ILE A 130 -10.77 -6.09 -3.17
N ARG A 131 -10.91 -6.70 -4.34
CA ARG A 131 -12.12 -6.60 -5.16
C ARG A 131 -13.37 -7.09 -4.44
N ARG A 132 -13.27 -8.18 -3.68
CA ARG A 132 -14.41 -8.75 -2.93
C ARG A 132 -14.92 -7.80 -1.86
N VAL A 133 -14.01 -7.18 -1.10
CA VAL A 133 -14.40 -6.31 0.03
C VAL A 133 -14.67 -4.86 -0.38
N ALA A 134 -14.14 -4.42 -1.52
CA ALA A 134 -14.45 -3.12 -2.08
C ALA A 134 -15.84 -3.11 -2.70
N ARG A 135 -16.58 -2.03 -2.49
CA ARG A 135 -17.92 -1.81 -3.04
C ARG A 135 -17.90 -1.00 -4.33
N ARG A 136 -16.93 -0.09 -4.50
CA ARG A 136 -16.83 0.80 -5.66
C ARG A 136 -15.41 0.94 -6.18
N ASP A 137 -14.49 1.35 -5.32
CA ASP A 137 -13.19 1.83 -5.73
C ASP A 137 -12.06 1.08 -5.01
N CYS A 138 -10.93 0.95 -5.68
CA CYS A 138 -9.65 0.59 -5.07
C CYS A 138 -8.54 1.50 -5.59
N LEU A 139 -7.56 1.78 -4.72
CA LEU A 139 -6.33 2.47 -5.07
C LEU A 139 -5.15 1.58 -4.72
N LEU A 140 -4.39 1.21 -5.73
CA LEU A 140 -3.26 0.30 -5.65
C LEU A 140 -1.98 1.05 -5.94
N SER A 141 -0.89 0.79 -5.21
CA SER A 141 0.42 1.32 -5.58
C SER A 141 1.53 0.32 -5.44
N VAL A 142 2.55 0.50 -6.27
CA VAL A 142 3.81 -0.26 -6.24
C VAL A 142 4.97 0.66 -6.61
N PRO A 143 6.22 0.33 -6.25
CA PRO A 143 7.41 0.98 -6.78
C PRO A 143 7.45 0.85 -8.31
N HIS A 144 7.79 1.95 -9.00
CA HIS A 144 7.94 1.97 -10.46
C HIS A 144 9.36 1.56 -10.85
N GLU A 145 9.50 0.36 -11.36
CA GLU A 145 10.77 -0.16 -11.87
C GLU A 145 11.05 0.28 -13.32
N PRO A 146 12.31 0.50 -13.70
CA PRO A 146 13.56 0.31 -12.92
C PRO A 146 13.96 1.52 -12.05
N PHE A 147 13.18 2.58 -12.03
CA PHE A 147 13.57 3.86 -11.42
C PHE A 147 13.71 3.81 -9.90
N PHE A 148 12.92 2.96 -9.24
CA PHE A 148 13.00 2.78 -7.79
C PHE A 148 14.35 2.18 -7.39
N ARG A 149 14.79 1.12 -8.08
CA ARG A 149 16.11 0.49 -7.88
C ARG A 149 17.25 1.45 -8.16
N LEU A 150 17.18 2.19 -9.28
CA LEU A 150 18.19 3.20 -9.61
C LEU A 150 18.29 4.26 -8.51
N GLY A 151 17.17 4.75 -8.00
CA GLY A 151 17.14 5.71 -6.89
C GLY A 151 17.74 5.19 -5.59
N ASN A 152 17.54 3.90 -5.27
CA ASN A 152 18.16 3.24 -4.12
C ASN A 152 19.68 3.09 -4.32
N ALA A 153 20.11 2.61 -5.49
CA ALA A 153 21.53 2.46 -5.80
C ALA A 153 22.29 3.79 -5.74
N LEU A 154 21.71 4.88 -6.29
CA LEU A 154 22.30 6.23 -6.22
C LEU A 154 22.40 6.77 -4.78
N ARG A 155 21.58 6.29 -3.85
CA ARG A 155 21.65 6.62 -2.41
C ARG A 155 22.56 5.67 -1.62
N GLY A 156 23.22 4.74 -2.28
CA GLY A 156 24.09 3.74 -1.63
C GLY A 156 23.31 2.63 -0.92
N GLN A 157 22.00 2.49 -1.17
CA GLN A 157 21.15 1.46 -0.56
C GLN A 157 21.10 0.22 -1.45
N HIS A 158 21.12 -0.97 -0.83
CA HIS A 158 21.01 -2.26 -1.50
C HIS A 158 21.99 -2.44 -2.70
N LEU A 159 23.22 -1.91 -2.59
CA LEU A 159 24.21 -1.88 -3.69
C LEU A 159 24.55 -3.28 -4.22
N ARG A 160 24.61 -4.31 -3.35
CA ARG A 160 24.89 -5.70 -3.75
C ARG A 160 23.81 -6.27 -4.68
N ARG A 161 22.60 -5.72 -4.67
CA ARG A 161 21.45 -6.12 -5.50
C ARG A 161 21.03 -5.00 -6.47
N LEU A 162 21.92 -4.12 -6.82
CA LEU A 162 21.67 -3.01 -7.74
C LEU A 162 20.45 -2.15 -7.32
N GLY A 163 20.32 -1.90 -6.01
CA GLY A 163 19.24 -1.09 -5.44
C GLY A 163 17.94 -1.84 -5.18
N ASP A 164 17.90 -3.15 -5.42
CA ASP A 164 16.71 -3.98 -5.20
C ASP A 164 16.56 -4.37 -3.72
N PRO A 165 15.47 -4.01 -3.04
CA PRO A 165 15.20 -4.47 -1.68
C PRO A 165 15.06 -6.00 -1.62
N GLU A 166 15.49 -6.60 -0.50
CA GLU A 166 15.48 -8.06 -0.35
C GLU A 166 14.09 -8.68 -0.27
N ASP A 167 13.11 -7.88 0.11
CA ASP A 167 11.72 -8.24 0.33
C ASP A 167 10.81 -8.01 -0.89
N HIS A 168 11.33 -7.42 -1.99
CA HIS A 168 10.58 -7.30 -3.23
C HIS A 168 10.61 -8.61 -4.01
N LEU A 169 9.47 -9.27 -4.11
CA LEU A 169 9.27 -10.50 -4.91
C LEU A 169 8.79 -10.17 -6.33
N GLN A 170 8.10 -9.04 -6.50
CA GLN A 170 7.54 -8.60 -7.77
C GLN A 170 8.18 -7.28 -8.20
N HIS A 171 8.38 -7.13 -9.51
CA HIS A 171 8.98 -5.96 -10.11
C HIS A 171 8.12 -5.51 -11.30
N TRP A 172 7.44 -4.40 -11.18
CA TRP A 172 6.53 -3.93 -12.22
C TRP A 172 6.96 -2.61 -12.85
N GLY A 173 6.97 -2.62 -14.18
CA GLY A 173 6.88 -1.40 -14.97
C GLY A 173 5.43 -0.88 -15.01
N ALA A 174 5.27 0.35 -15.50
CA ALA A 174 3.95 0.99 -15.52
C ALA A 174 2.91 0.25 -16.39
N ARG A 175 3.33 -0.37 -17.49
CA ARG A 175 2.44 -1.14 -18.38
C ARG A 175 2.02 -2.45 -17.73
N ASP A 176 2.99 -3.18 -17.18
CA ASP A 176 2.77 -4.52 -16.62
C ASP A 176 1.87 -4.46 -15.38
N PHE A 177 2.12 -3.49 -14.48
CA PHE A 177 1.25 -3.30 -13.31
C PHE A 177 -0.17 -2.91 -13.70
N THR A 178 -0.31 -2.02 -14.70
CA THR A 178 -1.65 -1.63 -15.18
C THR A 178 -2.39 -2.80 -15.80
N ALA A 179 -1.71 -3.64 -16.60
CA ALA A 179 -2.28 -4.84 -17.20
C ALA A 179 -2.69 -5.86 -16.11
N PHE A 180 -1.81 -6.10 -15.14
CA PHE A 180 -2.11 -6.95 -13.98
C PHE A 180 -3.34 -6.48 -13.20
N CYS A 181 -3.46 -5.19 -12.92
CA CYS A 181 -4.64 -4.63 -12.26
C CYS A 181 -5.90 -4.82 -13.13
N ALA A 182 -5.80 -4.63 -14.46
CA ALA A 182 -6.92 -4.71 -15.38
C ALA A 182 -7.53 -6.13 -15.51
N GLU A 183 -6.81 -7.17 -15.10
CA GLU A 183 -7.35 -8.53 -15.01
C GLU A 183 -8.39 -8.68 -13.87
N HIS A 184 -8.36 -7.77 -12.89
CA HIS A 184 -9.17 -7.88 -11.68
C HIS A 184 -10.16 -6.72 -11.51
N VAL A 185 -9.82 -5.51 -11.98
CA VAL A 185 -10.62 -4.29 -11.78
C VAL A 185 -10.65 -3.46 -13.06
N THR A 186 -11.69 -2.64 -13.22
CA THR A 186 -11.74 -1.66 -14.31
C THR A 186 -10.84 -0.47 -13.98
N VAL A 187 -9.72 -0.33 -14.68
CA VAL A 187 -8.77 0.76 -14.47
C VAL A 187 -9.37 2.10 -14.89
N ARG A 188 -9.55 3.01 -13.96
CA ARG A 188 -10.04 4.38 -14.17
C ARG A 188 -8.93 5.34 -14.53
N SER A 189 -7.84 5.27 -13.79
CA SER A 189 -6.69 6.14 -14.02
C SER A 189 -5.39 5.49 -13.54
N ARG A 190 -4.31 5.94 -14.16
CA ARG A 190 -2.94 5.62 -13.75
C ARG A 190 -2.20 6.92 -13.52
N THR A 191 -1.54 7.04 -12.38
CA THR A 191 -0.79 8.23 -12.00
C THR A 191 0.62 7.85 -11.58
N LEU A 192 1.61 8.55 -12.11
CA LEU A 192 2.99 8.43 -11.66
C LEU A 192 3.27 9.49 -10.58
N ALA A 193 3.40 9.05 -9.34
CA ALA A 193 3.93 9.84 -8.22
C ALA A 193 5.37 9.41 -7.96
N PHE A 194 6.26 9.70 -8.92
CA PHE A 194 7.65 9.21 -8.94
C PHE A 194 8.28 9.16 -7.54
N PRO A 195 8.89 8.04 -7.12
CA PRO A 195 9.13 6.80 -7.88
C PRO A 195 8.01 5.74 -7.76
N TRP A 196 6.79 6.10 -7.38
CA TRP A 196 5.66 5.19 -7.22
C TRP A 196 4.66 5.31 -8.36
N LEU A 197 4.08 4.18 -8.68
CA LEU A 197 2.98 4.07 -9.63
C LEU A 197 1.68 3.81 -8.86
N LEU A 198 0.65 4.59 -9.16
CA LEU A 198 -0.69 4.42 -8.58
C LEU A 198 -1.67 4.03 -9.69
N VAL A 199 -2.52 3.07 -9.40
CA VAL A 199 -3.66 2.66 -10.23
C VAL A 199 -4.94 2.81 -9.42
N HIS A 200 -5.85 3.65 -9.88
CA HIS A 200 -7.21 3.76 -9.37
C HIS A 200 -8.12 2.91 -10.23
N GLY A 201 -8.81 1.96 -9.64
CA GLY A 201 -9.72 1.02 -10.28
C GLY A 201 -11.11 1.04 -9.64
N THR A 202 -12.10 0.56 -10.41
CA THR A 202 -13.45 0.26 -9.90
C THR A 202 -13.72 -1.23 -10.00
N VAL A 203 -14.48 -1.77 -9.04
CA VAL A 203 -14.86 -3.19 -8.93
C VAL A 203 -16.20 -3.44 -9.57
#